data_6f17383aa3f4ee8cf3b32ab293d067f0
#
_entry.id   6f17383aa3f4ee8cf3b32ab293d067f0
#
_cell.length_a   1.000
_cell.length_b   1.000
_cell.length_c   1.000
_cell.angle_alpha   90.00
_cell.angle_beta   90.00
_cell.angle_gamma   90.00
#
_symmetry.space_group_name_H-M   'P 1'
#
loop_
_entity.id
_entity.type
_entity.pdbx_description
1 polymer ?
#
loop_
_entity_poly.entity_id
_entity_poly.type
_entity_poly.pdbx_seq_one_letter_code
_entity_poly.pdbx_strand_id
1 'polypeptide(L)'
;MKIISFNINGLRARLHQLQAIIDKHQPDIIGLQEIKVHDEAFPLADVEAMGYQVYFHGQKAHYGVAMMCKKPADVVSKGFPTDDDEAQKRMIMVETTDENGEKVTVLNGYFPQ
;
A
#
# COMPACT_ATOMS: atom_id res chain seq x y z
N MET A 1 -4.85 13.51 -10.14
CA MET A 1 -4.72 12.43 -9.13
C MET A 1 -3.44 12.63 -8.33
N LYS A 2 -3.54 12.61 -7.02
CA LYS A 2 -2.38 12.77 -6.14
C LYS A 2 -1.97 11.41 -5.60
N ILE A 3 -0.71 11.03 -5.81
CA ILE A 3 -0.15 9.75 -5.39
C ILE A 3 1.05 10.02 -4.50
N ILE A 4 1.10 9.35 -3.34
CA ILE A 4 2.22 9.47 -2.40
C ILE A 4 2.87 8.11 -2.24
N SER A 5 4.20 8.09 -2.22
CA SER A 5 5.01 6.92 -1.86
C SER A 5 5.67 7.18 -0.51
N PHE A 6 5.55 6.25 0.42
CA PHE A 6 6.05 6.44 1.78
C PHE A 6 6.60 5.14 2.36
N ASN A 7 7.88 5.14 2.69
CA ASN A 7 8.47 4.04 3.46
C ASN A 7 8.11 4.27 4.93
N ILE A 8 7.16 3.49 5.44
CA ILE A 8 6.63 3.70 6.79
C ILE A 8 7.48 3.04 7.88
N ASN A 9 8.36 2.12 7.51
CA ASN A 9 9.26 1.47 8.44
C ASN A 9 8.54 0.93 9.69
N GLY A 10 7.54 0.10 9.48
CA GLY A 10 6.73 -0.47 10.53
C GLY A 10 5.38 0.23 10.67
N LEU A 11 4.37 -0.31 10.02
CA LEU A 11 3.04 0.31 9.97
C LEU A 11 2.38 0.42 11.33
N ARG A 12 2.42 -0.65 12.12
CA ARG A 12 1.70 -0.69 13.41
C ARG A 12 2.20 0.35 14.40
N ALA A 13 3.49 0.67 14.35
CA ALA A 13 4.10 1.65 15.25
C ALA A 13 3.91 3.09 14.77
N ARG A 14 3.50 3.30 13.51
CA ARG A 14 3.50 4.63 12.87
C ARG A 14 2.18 5.02 12.23
N LEU A 15 1.07 4.47 12.73
CA LEU A 15 -0.26 4.83 12.24
C LEU A 15 -0.52 6.34 12.36
N HIS A 16 0.01 6.98 13.41
CA HIS A 16 -0.13 8.42 13.60
C HIS A 16 0.57 9.23 12.51
N GLN A 17 1.72 8.74 12.01
CA GLN A 17 2.42 9.42 10.91
C GLN A 17 1.62 9.30 9.61
N LEU A 18 1.04 8.12 9.38
CA LEU A 18 0.21 7.91 8.21
C LEU A 18 -1.01 8.83 8.22
N GLN A 19 -1.68 8.95 9.36
CA GLN A 19 -2.81 9.85 9.49
C GLN A 19 -2.41 11.30 9.24
N ALA A 20 -1.25 11.72 9.72
CA ALA A 20 -0.75 13.08 9.51
C ALA A 20 -0.51 13.38 8.02
N ILE A 21 0.02 12.41 7.28
CA ILE A 21 0.22 12.55 5.83
C ILE A 21 -1.11 12.70 5.11
N ILE A 22 -2.10 11.90 5.49
CA ILE A 22 -3.43 11.96 4.92
C ILE A 22 -4.07 13.33 5.19
N ASP A 23 -4.01 13.80 6.44
CA ASP A 23 -4.60 15.07 6.84
C ASP A 23 -3.98 16.24 6.08
N LYS A 24 -2.68 16.20 5.85
CA LYS A 24 -1.96 17.29 5.19
C LYS A 24 -2.15 17.29 3.68
N HIS A 25 -2.15 16.12 3.05
CA HIS A 25 -2.05 16.02 1.58
C HIS A 25 -3.31 15.51 0.90
N GLN A 26 -4.20 14.83 1.61
CA GLN A 26 -5.43 14.25 1.05
C GLN A 26 -5.18 13.48 -0.24
N PRO A 27 -4.24 12.51 -0.26
CA PRO A 27 -3.90 11.82 -1.50
C PRO A 27 -5.01 10.88 -1.96
N ASP A 28 -5.03 10.61 -3.26
CA ASP A 28 -5.93 9.62 -3.85
C ASP A 28 -5.39 8.21 -3.64
N ILE A 29 -4.07 8.04 -3.74
CA ILE A 29 -3.40 6.75 -3.56
C ILE A 29 -2.14 6.95 -2.72
N ILE A 30 -1.89 6.00 -1.81
CA ILE A 30 -0.67 5.96 -1.01
C ILE A 30 -0.03 4.58 -1.19
N GLY A 31 1.20 4.54 -1.66
CA GLY A 31 2.01 3.33 -1.68
C GLY A 31 2.90 3.27 -0.45
N LEU A 32 2.78 2.22 0.34
CA LEU A 32 3.57 2.02 1.56
C LEU A 32 4.59 0.91 1.34
N GLN A 33 5.81 1.15 1.83
CA GLN A 33 6.88 0.16 1.82
C GLN A 33 7.32 -0.11 3.26
N GLU A 34 7.90 -1.29 3.47
CA GLU A 34 8.33 -1.76 4.78
C GLU A 34 7.23 -1.69 5.83
N ILE A 35 6.06 -2.26 5.52
CA ILE A 35 4.97 -2.31 6.51
C ILE A 35 5.33 -3.22 7.70
N LYS A 36 6.21 -4.20 7.49
CA LYS A 36 6.80 -5.07 8.54
C LYS A 36 5.76 -5.80 9.37
N VAL A 37 4.71 -6.24 8.73
CA VAL A 37 3.65 -7.00 9.36
C VAL A 37 3.12 -8.02 8.34
N HIS A 38 2.90 -9.26 8.80
CA HIS A 38 2.29 -10.26 7.93
C HIS A 38 0.77 -10.02 7.85
N ASP A 39 0.14 -10.64 6.86
CA ASP A 39 -1.24 -10.33 6.52
C ASP A 39 -2.21 -10.52 7.69
N GLU A 40 -2.01 -11.56 8.51
CA GLU A 40 -2.91 -11.86 9.64
C GLU A 40 -2.85 -10.79 10.75
N ALA A 41 -1.76 -10.04 10.83
CA ALA A 41 -1.57 -9.00 11.85
C ALA A 41 -1.75 -7.58 11.31
N PHE A 42 -2.16 -7.44 10.06
CA PHE A 42 -2.36 -6.13 9.44
C PHE A 42 -3.47 -5.38 10.17
N PRO A 43 -3.24 -4.11 10.57
CA PRO A 43 -4.25 -3.33 11.31
C PRO A 43 -5.34 -2.78 10.38
N LEU A 44 -6.11 -3.69 9.79
CA LEU A 44 -7.06 -3.36 8.72
C LEU A 44 -8.11 -2.34 9.15
N ALA A 45 -8.71 -2.55 10.31
CA ALA A 45 -9.77 -1.66 10.78
C ALA A 45 -9.26 -0.23 11.00
N ASP A 46 -8.05 -0.09 11.56
CA ASP A 46 -7.46 1.23 11.81
C ASP A 46 -7.15 1.96 10.50
N VAL A 47 -6.65 1.23 9.52
CA VAL A 47 -6.29 1.84 8.22
C VAL A 47 -7.56 2.18 7.43
N GLU A 48 -8.54 1.30 7.41
CA GLU A 48 -9.81 1.58 6.74
C GLU A 48 -10.55 2.75 7.37
N ALA A 49 -10.42 2.93 8.68
CA ALA A 49 -11.02 4.07 9.37
C ALA A 49 -10.47 5.42 8.90
N MET A 50 -9.32 5.42 8.24
CA MET A 50 -8.75 6.63 7.65
C MET A 50 -9.42 7.05 6.34
N GLY A 51 -10.36 6.23 5.83
CA GLY A 51 -11.14 6.56 4.64
C GLY A 51 -10.60 5.98 3.35
N TYR A 52 -9.82 4.90 3.42
CA TYR A 52 -9.18 4.28 2.26
C TYR A 52 -9.51 2.79 2.17
N GLN A 53 -9.65 2.31 0.94
CA GLN A 53 -9.56 0.88 0.68
C GLN A 53 -8.08 0.50 0.69
N VAL A 54 -7.72 -0.61 1.34
CA VAL A 54 -6.32 -1.00 1.43
C VAL A 54 -6.10 -2.41 0.91
N TYR A 55 -5.02 -2.56 0.15
CA TYR A 55 -4.57 -3.82 -0.41
C TYR A 55 -3.14 -4.02 0.08
N PHE A 56 -2.79 -5.22 0.54
CA PHE A 56 -1.49 -5.42 1.14
C PHE A 56 -0.91 -6.78 0.82
N HIS A 57 0.41 -6.83 0.84
CA HIS A 57 1.20 -8.03 0.62
C HIS A 57 2.26 -8.02 1.73
N GLY A 58 1.88 -8.58 2.88
CA GLY A 58 2.62 -8.41 4.12
C GLY A 58 3.72 -9.42 4.34
N GLN A 59 4.77 -8.96 5.01
CA GLN A 59 5.86 -9.81 5.47
C GLN A 59 6.39 -9.25 6.78
N LYS A 60 6.48 -10.12 7.80
CA LYS A 60 6.93 -9.73 9.13
C LYS A 60 8.40 -9.30 9.12
N ALA A 61 8.71 -8.34 9.96
CA ALA A 61 10.05 -7.88 10.33
C ALA A 61 10.77 -7.00 9.31
N HIS A 62 10.78 -7.33 8.01
CA HIS A 62 11.68 -6.63 7.07
C HIS A 62 11.00 -5.99 5.88
N TYR A 63 9.98 -6.61 5.35
CA TYR A 63 9.43 -6.24 4.05
C TYR A 63 7.94 -5.96 4.17
N GLY A 64 7.24 -6.14 3.06
CA GLY A 64 5.83 -5.93 3.00
C GLY A 64 5.48 -4.58 2.40
N VAL A 65 4.48 -4.59 1.53
CA VAL A 65 4.00 -3.40 0.83
C VAL A 65 2.50 -3.30 0.96
N ALA A 66 1.98 -2.08 0.86
CA ALA A 66 0.54 -1.86 0.86
C ALA A 66 0.19 -0.72 -0.09
N MET A 67 -1.04 -0.75 -0.57
CA MET A 67 -1.59 0.30 -1.42
C MET A 67 -2.91 0.75 -0.83
N MET A 68 -3.02 2.02 -0.51
CA MET A 68 -4.24 2.63 -0.01
C MET A 68 -4.86 3.47 -1.10
N CYS A 69 -6.15 3.24 -1.40
CA CYS A 69 -6.86 3.94 -2.45
C CYS A 69 -8.15 4.54 -1.90
N LYS A 70 -8.43 5.81 -2.19
CA LYS A 70 -9.71 6.43 -1.81
C LYS A 70 -10.89 5.71 -2.44
N LYS A 71 -10.72 5.29 -3.70
CA LYS A 71 -11.73 4.51 -4.43
C LYS A 71 -11.24 3.08 -4.55
N PRO A 72 -12.14 2.08 -4.59
CA PRO A 72 -11.72 0.70 -4.81
C PRO A 72 -10.92 0.57 -6.11
N ALA A 73 -9.88 -0.26 -6.08
CA ALA A 73 -9.12 -0.58 -7.28
C ALA A 73 -9.91 -1.53 -8.18
N ASP A 74 -9.73 -1.39 -9.50
CA ASP A 74 -10.36 -2.29 -10.47
C ASP A 74 -9.65 -3.65 -10.50
N VAL A 75 -8.32 -3.62 -10.38
CA VAL A 75 -7.48 -4.82 -10.38
C VAL A 75 -6.38 -4.66 -9.34
N VAL A 76 -6.06 -5.73 -8.62
CA VAL A 76 -4.94 -5.79 -7.67
C VAL A 76 -4.08 -7.00 -8.00
N SER A 77 -2.77 -6.80 -8.07
CA SER A 77 -1.79 -7.86 -8.28
C SER A 77 -0.71 -7.77 -7.21
N LYS A 78 -0.34 -8.91 -6.61
CA LYS A 78 0.64 -8.96 -5.53
C LYS A 78 1.85 -9.78 -5.96
N GLY A 79 3.04 -9.21 -5.75
CA GLY A 79 4.29 -9.85 -6.09
C GLY A 79 4.65 -9.73 -7.57
N PHE A 80 5.81 -10.28 -7.92
CA PHE A 80 6.24 -10.38 -9.31
C PHE A 80 5.73 -11.68 -9.92
N PRO A 81 5.52 -11.73 -11.25
CA PRO A 81 5.01 -12.96 -11.89
C PRO A 81 5.87 -14.20 -11.65
N THR A 82 7.17 -14.02 -11.34
CA THR A 82 8.11 -15.11 -11.08
C THR A 82 8.27 -15.44 -9.61
N ASP A 83 7.57 -14.76 -8.70
CA ASP A 83 7.68 -15.00 -7.28
C ASP A 83 7.08 -16.34 -6.89
N ASP A 84 7.73 -17.03 -5.94
CA ASP A 84 7.15 -18.19 -5.26
C ASP A 84 6.63 -17.76 -3.88
N ASP A 85 6.12 -18.73 -3.11
CA ASP A 85 5.52 -18.47 -1.80
C ASP A 85 6.52 -17.94 -0.77
N GLU A 86 7.82 -18.18 -0.97
CA GLU A 86 8.86 -17.76 -0.05
C GLU A 86 9.53 -16.45 -0.48
N ALA A 87 9.15 -15.89 -1.63
CA ALA A 87 9.71 -14.64 -2.11
C ALA A 87 9.42 -13.49 -1.15
N GLN A 88 10.34 -12.53 -1.10
CA GLN A 88 10.15 -11.33 -0.31
C GLN A 88 8.99 -10.51 -0.85
N LYS A 89 8.15 -9.97 0.05
CA LYS A 89 6.93 -9.24 -0.31
C LYS A 89 7.28 -7.80 -0.65
N ARG A 90 7.68 -7.55 -1.89
CA ARG A 90 8.26 -6.28 -2.33
C ARG A 90 7.41 -5.49 -3.29
N MET A 91 6.38 -6.08 -3.89
CA MET A 91 5.63 -5.40 -4.94
C MET A 91 4.14 -5.63 -4.82
N ILE A 92 3.38 -4.57 -5.03
CA ILE A 92 1.93 -4.62 -5.20
C ILE A 92 1.56 -3.64 -6.31
N MET A 93 0.60 -4.01 -7.14
CA MET A 93 0.11 -3.19 -8.24
C MET A 93 -1.40 -3.03 -8.14
N VAL A 94 -1.88 -1.84 -8.43
CA VAL A 94 -3.31 -1.60 -8.60
C VAL A 94 -3.58 -0.95 -9.95
N GLU A 95 -4.70 -1.31 -10.57
CA GLU A 95 -5.27 -0.54 -11.67
C GLU A 95 -6.51 0.17 -11.15
N THR A 96 -6.64 1.43 -11.47
CA THR A 96 -7.77 2.25 -11.08
C THR A 96 -8.16 3.16 -12.23
N THR A 97 -9.27 3.87 -12.05
CA THR A 97 -9.77 4.83 -13.05
C THR A 97 -9.75 6.21 -12.42
N ASP A 98 -9.17 7.19 -13.11
CA ASP A 98 -9.11 8.55 -12.60
C ASP A 98 -10.43 9.31 -12.81
N GLU A 99 -10.45 10.58 -12.43
CA GLU A 99 -11.64 11.43 -12.53
C GLU A 99 -12.07 11.72 -13.97
N ASN A 100 -11.19 11.48 -14.93
CA ASN A 100 -11.47 11.65 -16.36
C ASN A 100 -11.89 10.35 -17.04
N GLY A 101 -12.00 9.26 -16.30
CA GLY A 101 -12.33 7.95 -16.84
C GLY A 101 -11.15 7.21 -17.46
N GLU A 102 -9.94 7.69 -17.28
CA GLU A 102 -8.74 7.06 -17.82
C GLU A 102 -8.18 6.03 -16.83
N LYS A 103 -7.70 4.91 -17.39
CA LYS A 103 -7.07 3.86 -16.57
C LYS A 103 -5.69 4.30 -16.13
N VAL A 104 -5.40 4.08 -14.85
CA VAL A 104 -4.11 4.37 -14.25
C VAL A 104 -3.61 3.11 -13.57
N THR A 105 -2.38 2.72 -13.86
CA THR A 105 -1.73 1.58 -13.22
C THR A 105 -0.64 2.12 -12.29
N VAL A 106 -0.70 1.74 -11.02
CA VAL A 106 0.26 2.17 -10.02
C VAL A 106 1.00 0.95 -9.49
N LEU A 107 2.31 0.98 -9.63
CA LEU A 107 3.21 -0.05 -9.11
C LEU A 107 3.90 0.48 -7.87
N ASN A 108 3.80 -0.27 -6.78
CA ASN A 108 4.47 0.07 -5.52
C ASN A 108 5.50 -1.02 -5.24
N GLY A 109 6.77 -0.66 -5.33
CA GLY A 109 7.85 -1.60 -5.12
C GLY A 109 8.83 -1.12 -4.07
N TYR A 110 9.36 -2.07 -3.30
CA TYR A 110 10.43 -1.81 -2.35
C TYR A 110 11.70 -2.50 -2.84
N PHE A 111 12.73 -1.71 -3.09
CA PHE A 111 14.00 -2.20 -3.61
C PHE A 111 15.11 -1.75 -2.65
N PRO A 112 15.45 -2.58 -1.66
CA PRO A 112 16.51 -2.24 -0.70
C PRO A 112 17.87 -2.15 -1.39
N GLN A 113 18.69 -1.24 -0.89
CA GLN A 113 20.04 -1.07 -1.39
C GLN A 113 21.03 -1.94 -0.62
#